data_1d5a5088248e28f0253c086021ed07a3
#
_entry.id   1d5a5088248e28f0253c086021ed07a3
#
_cell.length_a   1.000
_cell.length_b   1.000
_cell.length_c   1.000
_cell.angle_alpha   90.00
_cell.angle_beta   90.00
_cell.angle_gamma   90.00
#
_symmetry.space_group_name_H-M   'P 1'
#
loop_
_entity.id
_entity.type
_entity.pdbx_description
1 polymer ?
#
loop_
_entity_poly.entity_id
_entity_poly.type
_entity_poly.pdbx_seq_one_letter_code
_entity_poly.pdbx_strand_id
1 'polypeptide(L)'
;MKLFKQIWLWFTPKDRSRLLVLELDPANARYLSQIAASTNVSRQETAQGLLKNALLERQVAEVHLAHWRALTPRQQQIAALACLNFTNRQIAARLNISPQTVKAHMRNLLHRFDLHSKSELRQALEDWDFSAWI
;
A
#
# COMPACT_ATOMS: atom_id res chain seq x y z
N MET A 1 -30.81 -26.41 33.47
CA MET A 1 -29.87 -26.60 32.35
C MET A 1 -30.38 -26.13 30.98
N LYS A 2 -31.65 -25.81 30.79
CA LYS A 2 -32.17 -25.30 29.51
C LYS A 2 -32.05 -23.76 29.35
N LEU A 3 -31.97 -22.99 30.42
CA LEU A 3 -31.85 -21.52 30.35
C LEU A 3 -30.47 -21.00 29.91
N PHE A 4 -29.39 -21.71 30.24
CA PHE A 4 -28.02 -21.31 29.87
C PHE A 4 -27.76 -21.44 28.34
N LYS A 5 -28.41 -22.39 27.65
CA LYS A 5 -28.29 -22.54 26.20
C LYS A 5 -28.99 -21.44 25.41
N GLN A 6 -30.08 -20.86 25.96
CA GLN A 6 -30.81 -19.77 25.28
C GLN A 6 -30.09 -18.43 25.40
N ILE A 7 -29.38 -18.15 26.51
CA ILE A 7 -28.60 -16.91 26.68
C ILE A 7 -27.38 -16.92 25.75
N TRP A 8 -26.77 -18.08 25.50
CA TRP A 8 -25.63 -18.20 24.58
C TRP A 8 -25.97 -17.91 23.11
N LEU A 9 -27.20 -18.21 22.69
CA LEU A 9 -27.69 -17.94 21.34
C LEU A 9 -27.95 -16.44 21.06
N TRP A 10 -28.11 -15.62 22.10
CA TRP A 10 -28.28 -14.17 21.99
C TRP A 10 -26.94 -13.43 21.88
N PHE A 11 -25.85 -14.06 22.32
CA PHE A 11 -24.48 -13.49 22.29
C PHE A 11 -23.61 -14.01 21.14
N THR A 12 -24.11 -14.90 20.30
CA THR A 12 -23.37 -15.26 19.08
C THR A 12 -23.51 -14.14 18.07
N PRO A 13 -22.42 -13.46 17.66
CA PRO A 13 -22.48 -12.47 16.60
C PRO A 13 -23.11 -13.14 15.37
N LYS A 14 -24.14 -12.53 14.80
CA LYS A 14 -24.84 -13.03 13.60
C LYS A 14 -23.92 -13.21 12.38
N ASP A 15 -22.72 -12.65 12.45
CA ASP A 15 -21.74 -12.71 11.37
C ASP A 15 -20.36 -13.11 11.94
N ARG A 16 -20.09 -14.41 11.94
CA ARG A 16 -18.78 -14.99 12.32
C ARG A 16 -17.68 -14.64 11.31
N SER A 17 -18.03 -14.18 10.11
CA SER A 17 -17.05 -13.78 9.10
C SER A 17 -16.23 -12.54 9.53
N ARG A 18 -16.75 -11.79 10.52
CA ARG A 18 -16.10 -10.58 11.05
C ARG A 18 -15.25 -10.84 12.32
N LEU A 19 -15.25 -12.07 12.82
CA LEU A 19 -14.44 -12.44 13.98
C LEU A 19 -13.14 -13.09 13.51
N LEU A 20 -12.02 -12.47 13.84
CA LEU A 20 -10.68 -13.01 13.63
C LEU A 20 -10.01 -13.23 15.00
N VAL A 21 -9.56 -14.45 15.26
CA VAL A 21 -8.76 -14.78 16.43
C VAL A 21 -7.32 -14.92 15.98
N LEU A 22 -6.43 -14.13 16.58
CA LEU A 22 -5.00 -14.13 16.28
C LEU A 22 -4.23 -14.66 17.49
N GLU A 23 -3.35 -15.62 17.26
CA GLU A 23 -2.35 -16.05 18.22
C GLU A 23 -1.05 -15.28 17.96
N LEU A 24 -0.55 -14.59 18.97
CA LEU A 24 0.67 -13.81 18.90
C LEU A 24 1.79 -14.50 19.67
N ASP A 25 2.99 -14.50 19.12
CA ASP A 25 4.17 -14.87 19.88
C ASP A 25 4.41 -13.90 21.06
N PRO A 26 5.17 -14.32 22.10
CA PRO A 26 5.36 -13.52 23.30
C PRO A 26 6.00 -12.14 23.07
N ALA A 27 6.84 -11.98 22.05
CA ALA A 27 7.48 -10.69 21.73
C ALA A 27 6.47 -9.72 21.16
N ASN A 28 5.70 -10.13 20.16
CA ASN A 28 4.65 -9.34 19.54
C ASN A 28 3.51 -9.02 20.51
N ALA A 29 3.14 -9.95 21.38
CA ALA A 29 2.14 -9.71 22.42
C ALA A 29 2.58 -8.62 23.43
N ARG A 30 3.86 -8.61 23.82
CA ARG A 30 4.44 -7.54 24.65
C ARG A 30 4.48 -6.20 23.93
N TYR A 31 4.94 -6.20 22.70
CA TYR A 31 5.03 -4.96 21.90
C TYR A 31 3.65 -4.33 21.66
N LEU A 32 2.64 -5.13 21.33
CA LEU A 32 1.26 -4.67 21.24
C LEU A 32 0.76 -4.02 22.54
N SER A 33 1.10 -4.65 23.70
CA SER A 33 0.72 -4.09 25.01
C SER A 33 1.43 -2.77 25.31
N GLN A 34 2.67 -2.59 24.89
CA GLN A 34 3.40 -1.32 25.03
C GLN A 34 2.78 -0.20 24.18
N ILE A 35 2.43 -0.49 22.93
CA ILE A 35 1.74 0.47 22.06
C ILE A 35 0.40 0.88 22.68
N ALA A 36 -0.41 -0.09 23.09
CA ALA A 36 -1.70 0.14 23.72
C ALA A 36 -1.59 1.04 24.97
N ALA A 37 -0.60 0.76 25.83
CA ALA A 37 -0.35 1.55 27.03
C ALA A 37 0.10 2.99 26.69
N SER A 38 0.97 3.18 25.69
CA SER A 38 1.46 4.51 25.30
C SER A 38 0.38 5.40 24.67
N THR A 39 -0.61 4.81 24.04
CA THR A 39 -1.73 5.51 23.38
C THR A 39 -3.00 5.58 24.24
N ASN A 40 -3.01 4.95 25.41
CA ASN A 40 -4.16 4.81 26.29
C ASN A 40 -5.40 4.21 25.58
N VAL A 41 -5.15 3.23 24.72
CA VAL A 41 -6.14 2.49 23.92
C VAL A 41 -6.11 1.02 24.32
N SER A 42 -7.22 0.32 24.20
CA SER A 42 -7.25 -1.12 24.49
C SER A 42 -6.35 -1.92 23.51
N ARG A 43 -5.82 -3.06 23.96
CA ARG A 43 -5.04 -3.96 23.10
C ARG A 43 -5.80 -4.40 21.85
N GLN A 44 -7.09 -4.64 22.00
CA GLN A 44 -7.97 -5.05 20.90
C GLN A 44 -8.10 -3.93 19.85
N GLU A 45 -8.39 -2.70 20.27
CA GLU A 45 -8.51 -1.55 19.36
C GLU A 45 -7.17 -1.22 18.69
N THR A 46 -6.06 -1.33 19.45
CA THR A 46 -4.71 -1.18 18.89
C THR A 46 -4.45 -2.21 17.80
N ALA A 47 -4.73 -3.50 18.06
CA ALA A 47 -4.57 -4.57 17.08
C ALA A 47 -5.47 -4.37 15.85
N GLN A 48 -6.71 -3.97 16.04
CA GLN A 48 -7.64 -3.66 14.94
C GLN A 48 -7.13 -2.50 14.08
N GLY A 49 -6.61 -1.44 14.70
CA GLY A 49 -6.03 -0.31 13.99
C GLY A 49 -4.81 -0.70 13.15
N LEU A 50 -3.88 -1.46 13.73
CA LEU A 50 -2.70 -1.95 13.04
C LEU A 50 -3.08 -2.87 11.86
N LEU A 51 -4.00 -3.79 12.06
CA LEU A 51 -4.49 -4.67 10.98
C LEU A 51 -5.17 -3.88 9.88
N LYS A 52 -6.03 -2.91 10.23
CA LYS A 52 -6.69 -2.05 9.24
C LYS A 52 -5.67 -1.30 8.39
N ASN A 53 -4.64 -0.72 9.01
CA ASN A 53 -3.59 0.00 8.29
C ASN A 53 -2.82 -0.94 7.35
N ALA A 54 -2.40 -2.11 7.83
CA ALA A 54 -1.72 -3.12 7.01
C ALA A 54 -2.56 -3.57 5.80
N LEU A 55 -3.86 -3.76 5.98
CA LEU A 55 -4.77 -4.12 4.89
C LEU A 55 -4.93 -2.97 3.88
N LEU A 56 -5.00 -1.72 4.34
CA LEU A 56 -5.06 -0.55 3.45
C LEU A 56 -3.78 -0.40 2.64
N GLU A 57 -2.61 -0.51 3.27
CA GLU A 57 -1.30 -0.47 2.59
C GLU A 57 -1.21 -1.57 1.53
N ARG A 58 -1.62 -2.79 1.86
CA ARG A 58 -1.66 -3.90 0.92
C ARG A 58 -2.58 -3.62 -0.27
N GLN A 59 -3.76 -3.09 -0.02
CA GLN A 59 -4.74 -2.75 -1.06
C GLN A 59 -4.20 -1.66 -2.00
N VAL A 60 -3.57 -0.62 -1.46
CA VAL A 60 -2.92 0.44 -2.23
C VAL A 60 -1.79 -0.12 -3.10
N ALA A 61 -0.94 -0.98 -2.53
CA ALA A 61 0.14 -1.63 -3.28
C ALA A 61 -0.39 -2.48 -4.44
N GLU A 62 -1.48 -3.20 -4.25
CA GLU A 62 -2.12 -3.99 -5.32
C GLU A 62 -2.68 -3.09 -6.44
N VAL A 63 -3.27 -1.94 -6.10
CA VAL A 63 -3.74 -0.95 -7.08
C VAL A 63 -2.56 -0.39 -7.88
N HIS A 64 -1.47 0.01 -7.21
CA HIS A 64 -0.27 0.50 -7.90
C HIS A 64 0.34 -0.56 -8.82
N LEU A 65 0.36 -1.83 -8.40
CA LEU A 65 0.83 -2.94 -9.24
C LEU A 65 -0.05 -3.13 -10.48
N ALA A 66 -1.37 -3.01 -10.32
CA ALA A 66 -2.30 -3.09 -11.45
C ALA A 66 -2.07 -1.93 -12.44
N HIS A 67 -1.91 -0.70 -11.94
CA HIS A 67 -1.58 0.47 -12.78
C HIS A 67 -0.24 0.29 -13.50
N TRP A 68 0.80 -0.21 -12.81
CA TRP A 68 2.11 -0.50 -13.41
C TRP A 68 2.01 -1.51 -14.56
N ARG A 69 1.29 -2.60 -14.35
CA ARG A 69 1.09 -3.63 -15.39
C ARG A 69 0.32 -3.13 -16.61
N ALA A 70 -0.51 -2.11 -16.44
CA ALA A 70 -1.25 -1.47 -17.52
C ALA A 70 -0.42 -0.44 -18.31
N LEU A 71 0.78 -0.07 -17.85
CA LEU A 71 1.70 0.78 -18.58
C LEU A 71 2.32 0.06 -19.78
N THR A 72 2.54 0.81 -20.87
CA THR A 72 3.39 0.30 -21.96
C THR A 72 4.84 0.15 -21.49
N PRO A 73 5.67 -0.70 -22.14
CA PRO A 73 7.09 -0.83 -21.79
C PRO A 73 7.82 0.51 -21.75
N ARG A 74 7.49 1.42 -22.68
CA ARG A 74 8.10 2.76 -22.74
C ARG A 74 7.66 3.63 -21.54
N GLN A 75 6.41 3.55 -21.13
CA GLN A 75 5.93 4.26 -19.95
C GLN A 75 6.56 3.70 -18.67
N GLN A 76 6.76 2.38 -18.57
CA GLN A 76 7.46 1.76 -17.44
C GLN A 76 8.92 2.24 -17.36
N GLN A 77 9.65 2.29 -18.49
CA GLN A 77 11.01 2.86 -18.54
C GLN A 77 11.06 4.28 -18.02
N ILE A 78 10.13 5.15 -18.49
CA ILE A 78 10.08 6.55 -18.09
C ILE A 78 9.72 6.67 -16.60
N ALA A 79 8.76 5.90 -16.11
CA ALA A 79 8.36 5.89 -14.72
C ALA A 79 9.51 5.44 -13.80
N ALA A 80 10.18 4.33 -14.12
CA ALA A 80 11.32 3.82 -13.37
C ALA A 80 12.45 4.86 -13.26
N LEU A 81 12.86 5.46 -14.40
CA LEU A 81 13.87 6.51 -14.41
C LEU A 81 13.43 7.77 -13.63
N ALA A 82 12.15 8.10 -13.65
CA ALA A 82 11.61 9.21 -12.85
C ALA A 82 11.65 8.92 -11.35
N CYS A 83 11.38 7.68 -10.94
CA CYS A 83 11.53 7.22 -9.54
C CYS A 83 13.00 7.25 -9.09
N LEU A 84 13.93 6.99 -9.99
CA LEU A 84 15.38 7.11 -9.77
C LEU A 84 15.91 8.57 -9.83
N ASN A 85 15.02 9.55 -9.75
CA ASN A 85 15.33 10.99 -9.76
C ASN A 85 15.91 11.56 -11.05
N PHE A 86 15.84 10.85 -12.18
CA PHE A 86 16.26 11.43 -13.46
C PHE A 86 15.33 12.56 -13.88
N THR A 87 15.92 13.66 -14.38
CA THR A 87 15.16 14.75 -15.01
C THR A 87 14.61 14.35 -16.38
N ASN A 88 13.60 15.04 -16.88
CA ASN A 88 13.05 14.74 -18.20
C ASN A 88 14.10 14.82 -19.32
N ARG A 89 15.09 15.72 -19.20
CA ARG A 89 16.21 15.83 -20.16
C ARG A 89 17.11 14.58 -20.09
N GLN A 90 17.45 14.11 -18.90
CA GLN A 90 18.26 12.91 -18.70
C GLN A 90 17.53 11.66 -19.17
N ILE A 91 16.25 11.54 -18.89
CA ILE A 91 15.39 10.45 -19.39
C ILE A 91 15.36 10.45 -20.92
N ALA A 92 15.16 11.63 -21.53
CA ALA A 92 15.11 11.83 -22.96
C ALA A 92 16.42 11.40 -23.64
N ALA A 93 17.56 11.84 -23.09
CA ALA A 93 18.89 11.46 -23.61
C ALA A 93 19.11 9.94 -23.50
N ARG A 94 18.76 9.35 -22.35
CA ARG A 94 18.96 7.90 -22.11
C ARG A 94 18.09 7.04 -23.00
N LEU A 95 16.85 7.47 -23.27
CA LEU A 95 15.89 6.73 -24.08
C LEU A 95 15.90 7.12 -25.58
N ASN A 96 16.80 8.03 -25.97
CA ASN A 96 16.93 8.56 -27.35
C ASN A 96 15.58 9.10 -27.90
N ILE A 97 14.90 9.93 -27.11
CA ILE A 97 13.65 10.61 -27.48
C ILE A 97 13.72 12.09 -27.06
N SER A 98 12.75 12.90 -27.50
CA SER A 98 12.71 14.30 -27.11
C SER A 98 12.24 14.48 -25.65
N PRO A 99 12.69 15.53 -24.94
CA PRO A 99 12.14 15.88 -23.62
C PRO A 99 10.63 16.12 -23.65
N GLN A 100 10.12 16.61 -24.76
CA GLN A 100 8.68 16.82 -24.97
C GLN A 100 7.93 15.49 -25.02
N THR A 101 8.51 14.49 -25.68
CA THR A 101 7.96 13.11 -25.70
C THR A 101 7.95 12.50 -24.30
N VAL A 102 9.02 12.67 -23.52
CA VAL A 102 9.05 12.24 -22.11
C VAL A 102 7.94 12.90 -21.30
N LYS A 103 7.75 14.23 -21.50
CA LYS A 103 6.68 14.98 -20.81
C LYS A 103 5.29 14.46 -21.17
N ALA A 104 5.05 14.10 -22.43
CA ALA A 104 3.78 13.51 -22.86
C ALA A 104 3.53 12.13 -22.22
N HIS A 105 4.52 11.25 -22.25
CA HIS A 105 4.43 9.95 -21.56
C HIS A 105 4.22 10.11 -20.05
N MET A 106 4.94 11.05 -19.42
CA MET A 106 4.79 11.33 -17.99
C MET A 106 3.37 11.75 -17.63
N ARG A 107 2.76 12.64 -18.42
CA ARG A 107 1.37 13.06 -18.20
C ARG A 107 0.42 11.86 -18.26
N ASN A 108 0.56 11.01 -19.26
CA ASN A 108 -0.31 9.86 -19.47
C ASN A 108 -0.16 8.82 -18.35
N LEU A 109 1.08 8.54 -17.90
CA LEU A 109 1.30 7.59 -16.81
C LEU A 109 0.81 8.14 -15.45
N LEU A 110 1.02 9.43 -15.18
CA LEU A 110 0.49 10.06 -13.96
C LEU A 110 -1.05 9.99 -13.92
N HIS A 111 -1.70 10.26 -15.04
CA HIS A 111 -3.15 10.12 -15.13
C HIS A 111 -3.63 8.68 -14.86
N ARG A 112 -2.88 7.66 -15.33
CA ARG A 112 -3.23 6.25 -15.04
C ARG A 112 -3.09 5.88 -13.57
N PHE A 113 -2.16 6.50 -12.86
CA PHE A 113 -1.95 6.30 -11.42
C PHE A 113 -2.85 7.22 -10.57
N ASP A 114 -3.68 8.06 -11.20
CA ASP A 114 -4.45 9.11 -10.53
C ASP A 114 -3.56 10.04 -9.68
N LEU A 115 -2.40 10.39 -10.24
CA LEU A 115 -1.37 11.24 -9.62
C LEU A 115 -1.19 12.53 -10.42
N HIS A 116 -0.74 13.59 -9.75
CA HIS A 116 -0.60 14.92 -10.33
C HIS A 116 0.85 15.35 -10.56
N SER A 117 1.80 14.64 -9.94
CA SER A 117 3.22 15.03 -10.01
C SER A 117 4.18 13.84 -10.00
N LYS A 118 5.42 14.06 -10.50
CA LYS A 118 6.52 13.10 -10.37
C LYS A 118 6.88 12.83 -8.91
N SER A 119 6.68 13.79 -8.03
CA SER A 119 6.92 13.61 -6.59
C SER A 119 5.95 12.61 -5.99
N GLU A 120 4.67 12.73 -6.33
CA GLU A 120 3.64 11.76 -5.92
C GLU A 120 3.92 10.36 -6.48
N LEU A 121 4.38 10.26 -7.75
CA LEU A 121 4.77 8.98 -8.34
C LEU A 121 5.93 8.31 -7.57
N ARG A 122 6.96 9.10 -7.20
CA ARG A 122 8.09 8.59 -6.39
C ARG A 122 7.62 8.10 -5.03
N GLN A 123 6.74 8.85 -4.38
CA GLN A 123 6.18 8.46 -3.08
C GLN A 123 5.31 7.20 -3.20
N ALA A 124 4.47 7.11 -4.23
CA ALA A 124 3.59 5.96 -4.46
C ALA A 124 4.36 4.65 -4.74
N LEU A 125 5.58 4.75 -5.28
CA LEU A 125 6.43 3.63 -5.67
C LEU A 125 7.77 3.61 -4.90
N GLU A 126 7.84 4.24 -3.71
CA GLU A 126 9.09 4.39 -2.96
C GLU A 126 9.71 3.05 -2.52
N ASP A 127 8.86 2.05 -2.25
CA ASP A 127 9.28 0.70 -1.83
C ASP A 127 9.69 -0.20 -3.02
N TRP A 128 9.61 0.31 -4.25
CA TRP A 128 9.92 -0.48 -5.44
C TRP A 128 11.38 -0.38 -5.83
N ASP A 129 12.01 -1.51 -6.14
CA ASP A 129 13.37 -1.56 -6.65
C ASP A 129 13.40 -1.33 -8.18
N PHE A 130 13.94 -0.20 -8.57
CA PHE A 130 14.16 0.16 -9.99
C PHE A 130 15.62 0.06 -10.42
N SER A 131 16.51 -0.51 -9.63
CA SER A 131 17.96 -0.61 -9.94
C SER A 131 18.26 -1.31 -11.26
N ALA A 132 17.41 -2.26 -11.67
CA ALA A 132 17.53 -2.96 -12.94
C ALA A 132 17.28 -2.10 -14.21
N TRP A 133 16.80 -0.84 -14.03
CA TRP A 133 16.48 0.07 -15.13
C TRP A 133 17.59 1.07 -15.47
N ILE A 134 18.72 1.02 -14.76
CA ILE A 134 19.87 1.93 -14.93
C ILE A 134 20.80 1.46 -16.05
#